data_7390f06a4e37b683d8e8cd02cb1b51e8
#
_entry.id   7390f06a4e37b683d8e8cd02cb1b51e8
#
_cell.length_a   1.000
_cell.length_b   1.000
_cell.length_c   1.000
_cell.angle_alpha   90.00
_cell.angle_beta   90.00
_cell.angle_gamma   90.00
#
_symmetry.space_group_name_H-M   'P 1'
#
loop_
_entity.id
_entity.type
_entity.pdbx_description
1 polymer ?
#
loop_
_entity_poly.entity_id
_entity_poly.type
_entity_poly.pdbx_seq_one_letter_code
_entity_poly.pdbx_strand_id
1 'polypeptide(L)'
;MTAFFSILFNPLVWLTIVAILAFLTWQNYKKIDKLTVMNTDSVLLALEIPKTNDKSELAAEQLLASLHGILRDPTELKNNNGVQEHLSFEIVSVNGAIRFYVWMPRTLQSFVEGQIYSQYPTVQIYEAKEDYAENLENKHVVYLTEIDLIENEALPIKTFDGFEVDPLAGITGTLAKLDGTNDQIWIQVLARPVADDWHKKSDEWVKKVKSGKKAFKIDWKYILRILEALWTPPEGSENAKKEPSDRDKTRISKAEEKATKLGYQVKIRLAYLGEDEDTARLQIQALTGTFKQFNSTNLNGFKASNSSLDKDKIRDFQSRIFFDDGFILNIQELASIWHLPHTNVETPNIVWASSKTAEPPSKLPIITGDRAHDENISAFGLTNFRGINHQFGMLRRDRSRH
;
A
#
# COMPACT_ATOMS: atom_id res chain seq x y z
N MET A 1 47.86 -6.54 28.78
CA MET A 1 47.96 -7.38 27.57
C MET A 1 47.45 -8.82 27.81
N THR A 2 47.73 -9.44 28.94
CA THR A 2 47.32 -10.84 29.27
C THR A 2 45.80 -11.08 29.31
N ALA A 3 44.98 -10.13 29.76
CA ALA A 3 43.55 -10.27 29.84
C ALA A 3 42.85 -10.27 28.46
N PHE A 4 43.41 -9.56 27.48
CA PHE A 4 42.87 -9.52 26.11
C PHE A 4 43.13 -10.84 25.37
N PHE A 5 44.29 -11.45 25.57
CA PHE A 5 44.60 -12.77 25.00
C PHE A 5 43.75 -13.89 25.60
N SER A 6 43.44 -13.86 26.91
CA SER A 6 42.58 -14.88 27.55
C SER A 6 41.15 -14.84 27.03
N ILE A 7 40.62 -13.68 26.61
CA ILE A 7 39.31 -13.55 25.98
C ILE A 7 39.32 -14.14 24.57
N LEU A 8 40.40 -13.87 23.79
CA LEU A 8 40.53 -14.37 22.41
C LEU A 8 40.64 -15.90 22.33
N PHE A 9 41.23 -16.56 23.33
CA PHE A 9 41.39 -18.01 23.39
C PHE A 9 40.28 -18.73 24.19
N ASN A 10 39.26 -17.99 24.66
CA ASN A 10 38.13 -18.60 25.35
C ASN A 10 37.20 -19.29 24.37
N PRO A 11 37.01 -20.65 24.43
CA PRO A 11 36.17 -21.37 23.50
C PRO A 11 34.69 -20.95 23.58
N LEU A 12 34.23 -20.38 24.68
CA LEU A 12 32.89 -19.83 24.82
C LEU A 12 32.68 -18.57 23.95
N VAL A 13 33.71 -17.74 23.79
CA VAL A 13 33.65 -16.55 22.92
C VAL A 13 33.52 -16.97 21.45
N TRP A 14 34.27 -17.97 21.04
CA TRP A 14 34.16 -18.51 19.68
C TRP A 14 32.81 -19.20 19.42
N LEU A 15 32.28 -19.94 20.39
CA LEU A 15 30.96 -20.55 20.32
C LEU A 15 29.86 -19.47 20.15
N THR A 16 29.94 -18.37 20.88
CA THR A 16 28.97 -17.26 20.74
C THR A 16 29.09 -16.57 19.38
N ILE A 17 30.29 -16.34 18.87
CA ILE A 17 30.53 -15.78 17.54
C ILE A 17 29.96 -16.69 16.45
N VAL A 18 30.23 -17.99 16.52
CA VAL A 18 29.70 -18.98 15.57
C VAL A 18 28.17 -19.02 15.63
N ALA A 19 27.57 -18.99 16.82
CA ALA A 19 26.11 -18.96 16.98
C ALA A 19 25.50 -17.70 16.40
N ILE A 20 26.12 -16.53 16.58
CA ILE A 20 25.69 -15.26 15.98
C ILE A 20 25.80 -15.33 14.46
N LEU A 21 26.92 -15.81 13.92
CA LEU A 21 27.09 -15.96 12.48
C LEU A 21 26.09 -16.95 11.88
N ALA A 22 25.86 -18.09 12.54
CA ALA A 22 24.85 -19.07 12.13
C ALA A 22 23.44 -18.47 12.16
N PHE A 23 23.12 -17.66 13.16
CA PHE A 23 21.84 -16.96 13.26
C PHE A 23 21.68 -15.91 12.13
N LEU A 24 22.73 -15.12 11.86
CA LEU A 24 22.72 -14.14 10.77
C LEU A 24 22.60 -14.81 9.40
N THR A 25 23.33 -15.92 9.17
CA THR A 25 23.20 -16.68 7.91
C THR A 25 21.82 -17.30 7.75
N TRP A 26 21.23 -17.81 8.84
CA TRP A 26 19.88 -18.32 8.84
C TRP A 26 18.81 -17.24 8.56
N GLN A 27 18.97 -16.04 9.16
CA GLN A 27 18.11 -14.89 8.85
C GLN A 27 18.23 -14.46 7.37
N ASN A 28 19.47 -14.40 6.86
CA ASN A 28 19.69 -14.07 5.44
C ASN A 28 19.10 -15.13 4.51
N TYR A 29 19.24 -16.40 4.83
CA TYR A 29 18.64 -17.49 4.06
C TYR A 29 17.11 -17.35 4.01
N LYS A 30 16.47 -17.13 5.16
CA LYS A 30 15.01 -16.89 5.22
C LYS A 30 14.59 -15.65 4.42
N LYS A 31 15.39 -14.59 4.43
CA LYS A 31 15.12 -13.39 3.64
C LYS A 31 15.19 -13.68 2.14
N ILE A 32 16.19 -14.44 1.69
CA ILE A 32 16.35 -14.86 0.29
C ILE A 32 15.18 -15.75 -0.14
N ASP A 33 14.76 -16.69 0.70
CA ASP A 33 13.65 -17.60 0.44
C ASP A 33 12.32 -16.84 0.29
N LYS A 34 12.06 -15.87 1.17
CA LYS A 34 10.92 -14.94 1.04
C LYS A 34 10.99 -14.10 -0.25
N LEU A 35 12.16 -13.60 -0.62
CA LEU A 35 12.35 -12.84 -1.86
C LEU A 35 12.05 -13.67 -3.10
N THR A 36 12.45 -14.96 -3.10
CA THR A 36 12.18 -15.87 -4.22
C THR A 36 10.67 -16.07 -4.40
N VAL A 37 9.91 -16.19 -3.30
CA VAL A 37 8.45 -16.31 -3.37
C VAL A 37 7.78 -15.00 -3.78
N MET A 38 8.33 -13.84 -3.35
CA MET A 38 7.82 -12.52 -3.73
C MET A 38 8.10 -12.15 -5.19
N ASN A 39 9.15 -12.72 -5.78
CA ASN A 39 9.56 -12.47 -7.17
C ASN A 39 8.82 -13.41 -8.15
N THR A 40 7.53 -13.61 -7.93
CA THR A 40 6.65 -14.39 -8.80
C THR A 40 6.23 -13.57 -10.03
N ASP A 41 5.73 -14.27 -11.06
CA ASP A 41 5.08 -13.63 -12.20
C ASP A 41 4.02 -12.63 -11.71
N SER A 42 4.16 -11.38 -12.09
CA SER A 42 3.34 -10.28 -11.62
C SER A 42 2.77 -9.48 -12.79
N VAL A 43 1.74 -8.72 -12.52
CA VAL A 43 1.06 -7.89 -13.51
C VAL A 43 0.83 -6.49 -12.95
N LEU A 44 1.03 -5.49 -13.81
CA LEU A 44 0.68 -4.10 -13.55
C LEU A 44 -0.56 -3.75 -14.37
N LEU A 45 -1.67 -3.47 -13.71
CA LEU A 45 -2.92 -3.07 -14.34
C LEU A 45 -3.05 -1.54 -14.30
N ALA A 46 -3.27 -0.94 -15.46
CA ALA A 46 -3.66 0.46 -15.57
C ALA A 46 -5.17 0.57 -15.43
N LEU A 47 -5.61 1.56 -14.64
CA LEU A 47 -7.00 1.83 -14.34
C LEU A 47 -7.37 3.20 -14.90
N GLU A 48 -8.24 3.23 -15.89
CA GLU A 48 -8.79 4.46 -16.42
C GLU A 48 -10.29 4.52 -16.13
N ILE A 49 -10.72 5.58 -15.48
CA ILE A 49 -12.12 5.79 -15.13
C ILE A 49 -12.70 6.95 -15.94
N PRO A 50 -13.98 6.91 -16.33
CA PRO A 50 -14.60 8.04 -16.99
C PRO A 50 -14.67 9.27 -16.07
N LYS A 51 -14.45 10.48 -16.60
CA LYS A 51 -14.55 11.73 -15.84
C LYS A 51 -15.90 11.93 -15.15
N THR A 52 -16.92 11.19 -15.60
CA THR A 52 -18.27 11.19 -15.02
C THR A 52 -18.45 10.15 -13.90
N ASN A 53 -17.35 9.61 -13.35
CA ASN A 53 -17.44 8.68 -12.22
C ASN A 53 -18.04 9.40 -10.99
N ASP A 54 -19.10 8.83 -10.43
CA ASP A 54 -19.81 9.31 -9.25
C ASP A 54 -19.50 8.50 -7.98
N LYS A 55 -18.63 7.49 -8.09
CA LYS A 55 -18.24 6.62 -6.98
C LYS A 55 -17.28 7.35 -6.06
N SER A 56 -17.69 7.54 -4.81
CA SER A 56 -16.88 8.17 -3.76
C SER A 56 -15.84 7.23 -3.17
N GLU A 57 -15.08 7.71 -2.19
CA GLU A 57 -14.08 6.97 -1.40
C GLU A 57 -14.66 5.71 -0.74
N LEU A 58 -15.97 5.71 -0.46
CA LEU A 58 -16.67 4.55 0.09
C LEU A 58 -16.60 3.34 -0.85
N ALA A 59 -16.60 3.55 -2.16
CA ALA A 59 -16.42 2.47 -3.13
C ALA A 59 -15.01 1.84 -3.00
N ALA A 60 -13.98 2.63 -2.74
CA ALA A 60 -12.64 2.11 -2.46
C ALA A 60 -12.58 1.37 -1.11
N GLU A 61 -13.26 1.85 -0.07
CA GLU A 61 -13.35 1.14 1.21
C GLU A 61 -14.00 -0.25 1.01
N GLN A 62 -15.08 -0.35 0.25
CA GLN A 62 -15.74 -1.62 -0.08
C GLN A 62 -14.86 -2.52 -0.96
N LEU A 63 -14.14 -1.93 -1.92
CA LEU A 63 -13.16 -2.66 -2.73
C LEU A 63 -12.08 -3.30 -1.83
N LEU A 64 -11.48 -2.50 -0.94
CA LEU A 64 -10.46 -2.99 -0.01
C LEU A 64 -11.02 -4.05 0.95
N ALA A 65 -12.27 -3.90 1.41
CA ALA A 65 -12.93 -4.95 2.20
C ALA A 65 -13.03 -6.27 1.42
N SER A 66 -13.37 -6.22 0.13
CA SER A 66 -13.45 -7.41 -0.72
C SER A 66 -12.07 -7.99 -1.03
N LEU A 67 -11.07 -7.13 -1.30
CA LEU A 67 -9.68 -7.54 -1.56
C LEU A 67 -9.00 -8.15 -0.33
N HIS A 68 -9.51 -7.91 0.87
CA HIS A 68 -9.04 -8.57 2.09
C HIS A 68 -9.21 -10.11 2.02
N GLY A 69 -10.08 -10.59 1.11
CA GLY A 69 -10.26 -12.01 0.85
C GLY A 69 -9.03 -12.76 0.31
N ILE A 70 -7.94 -12.08 -0.04
CA ILE A 70 -6.64 -12.73 -0.36
C ILE A 70 -5.86 -13.15 0.90
N LEU A 71 -6.38 -12.86 2.10
CA LEU A 71 -5.74 -13.28 3.35
C LEU A 71 -5.66 -14.81 3.41
N ARG A 72 -4.44 -15.32 3.54
CA ARG A 72 -4.18 -16.74 3.69
C ARG A 72 -4.47 -17.23 5.11
N ASP A 73 -5.02 -18.41 5.20
CA ASP A 73 -5.10 -19.09 6.49
C ASP A 73 -3.70 -19.51 6.98
N PRO A 74 -3.55 -19.87 8.28
CA PRO A 74 -2.24 -20.25 8.83
C PRO A 74 -1.58 -21.46 8.14
N THR A 75 -2.37 -22.38 7.56
CA THR A 75 -1.87 -23.55 6.84
C THR A 75 -1.35 -23.17 5.48
N GLU A 76 -2.13 -22.37 4.75
CA GLU A 76 -1.73 -21.81 3.46
C GLU A 76 -0.49 -20.92 3.58
N LEU A 77 -0.46 -20.08 4.62
CA LEU A 77 0.69 -19.21 4.88
C LEU A 77 1.96 -20.04 5.13
N LYS A 78 1.86 -21.13 5.88
CA LYS A 78 2.98 -22.05 6.10
C LYS A 78 3.45 -22.70 4.79
N ASN A 79 2.52 -23.12 3.93
CA ASN A 79 2.83 -23.73 2.64
C ASN A 79 3.46 -22.73 1.67
N ASN A 80 3.21 -21.44 1.85
CA ASN A 80 3.78 -20.34 1.07
C ASN A 80 5.00 -19.69 1.77
N ASN A 81 5.80 -20.46 2.48
CA ASN A 81 7.02 -20.01 3.18
C ASN A 81 6.79 -18.82 4.15
N GLY A 82 5.58 -18.70 4.68
CA GLY A 82 5.18 -17.60 5.57
C GLY A 82 4.99 -16.26 4.85
N VAL A 83 4.84 -16.26 3.52
CA VAL A 83 4.61 -15.05 2.72
C VAL A 83 3.12 -14.87 2.46
N GLN A 84 2.58 -13.75 2.92
CA GLN A 84 1.27 -13.24 2.54
C GLN A 84 1.44 -12.35 1.31
N GLU A 85 0.65 -12.58 0.27
CA GLU A 85 0.63 -11.71 -0.90
C GLU A 85 0.19 -10.30 -0.52
N HIS A 86 0.69 -9.36 -1.28
CA HIS A 86 0.32 -7.96 -1.18
C HIS A 86 -0.06 -7.41 -2.56
N LEU A 87 -0.73 -6.29 -2.53
CA LEU A 87 -1.06 -5.48 -3.70
C LEU A 87 -0.29 -4.16 -3.58
N SER A 88 0.02 -3.53 -4.70
CA SER A 88 0.53 -2.17 -4.73
C SER A 88 -0.47 -1.28 -5.46
N PHE A 89 -1.00 -0.29 -4.77
CA PHE A 89 -1.87 0.74 -5.32
C PHE A 89 -1.02 1.96 -5.66
N GLU A 90 -0.99 2.36 -6.92
CA GLU A 90 0.01 3.31 -7.40
C GLU A 90 -0.64 4.51 -8.09
N ILE A 91 -0.09 5.71 -7.83
CA ILE A 91 -0.44 6.95 -8.51
C ILE A 91 0.85 7.52 -9.09
N VAL A 92 0.89 7.65 -10.40
CA VAL A 92 2.13 7.92 -11.13
C VAL A 92 1.93 9.08 -12.08
N SER A 93 2.78 10.09 -12.00
CA SER A 93 2.88 11.15 -13.00
C SER A 93 4.13 10.95 -13.84
N VAL A 94 3.92 10.70 -15.13
CA VAL A 94 4.98 10.55 -16.13
C VAL A 94 4.69 11.48 -17.29
N ASN A 95 5.63 12.34 -17.65
CA ASN A 95 5.46 13.33 -18.71
C ASN A 95 4.20 14.20 -18.51
N GLY A 96 3.92 14.57 -17.26
CA GLY A 96 2.75 15.34 -16.86
C GLY A 96 1.42 14.56 -16.80
N ALA A 97 1.36 13.32 -17.30
CA ALA A 97 0.14 12.51 -17.29
C ALA A 97 0.02 11.70 -16.00
N ILE A 98 -1.08 11.87 -15.26
CA ILE A 98 -1.35 11.17 -14.00
C ILE A 98 -2.15 9.93 -14.31
N ARG A 99 -1.63 8.77 -13.88
CA ARG A 99 -2.25 7.45 -14.06
C ARG A 99 -2.37 6.71 -12.74
N PHE A 100 -3.36 5.84 -12.67
CA PHE A 100 -3.63 4.95 -11.55
C PHE A 100 -3.33 3.51 -11.97
N TYR A 101 -2.58 2.81 -11.11
CA TYR A 101 -2.21 1.43 -11.36
C TYR A 101 -2.49 0.56 -10.13
N VAL A 102 -2.66 -0.72 -10.36
CA VAL A 102 -2.62 -1.76 -9.32
C VAL A 102 -1.67 -2.85 -9.79
N TRP A 103 -0.65 -3.11 -9.00
CA TRP A 103 0.27 -4.21 -9.21
C TRP A 103 -0.09 -5.38 -8.28
N MET A 104 0.07 -6.60 -8.78
CA MET A 104 -0.24 -7.82 -8.05
C MET A 104 0.46 -9.04 -8.64
N PRO A 105 0.60 -10.16 -7.90
CA PRO A 105 0.89 -11.47 -8.48
C PRO A 105 -0.17 -11.84 -9.54
N ARG A 106 0.26 -12.36 -10.68
CA ARG A 106 -0.64 -12.68 -11.82
C ARG A 106 -1.76 -13.66 -11.42
N THR A 107 -1.50 -14.53 -10.46
CA THR A 107 -2.51 -15.47 -9.93
C THR A 107 -3.71 -14.79 -9.30
N LEU A 108 -3.59 -13.53 -8.86
CA LEU A 108 -4.67 -12.75 -8.26
C LEU A 108 -5.40 -11.86 -9.28
N GLN A 109 -4.92 -11.76 -10.52
CA GLN A 109 -5.41 -10.81 -11.52
C GLN A 109 -6.93 -10.88 -11.69
N SER A 110 -7.46 -12.05 -12.05
CA SER A 110 -8.90 -12.21 -12.31
C SER A 110 -9.77 -11.88 -11.10
N PHE A 111 -9.30 -12.20 -9.89
CA PHE A 111 -10.00 -11.87 -8.66
C PHE A 111 -10.02 -10.36 -8.46
N VAL A 112 -8.87 -9.70 -8.54
CA VAL A 112 -8.74 -8.24 -8.31
C VAL A 112 -9.52 -7.46 -9.35
N GLU A 113 -9.42 -7.81 -10.64
CA GLU A 113 -10.23 -7.20 -11.70
C GLU A 113 -11.73 -7.32 -11.42
N GLY A 114 -12.19 -8.50 -11.02
CA GLY A 114 -13.58 -8.73 -10.66
C GLY A 114 -14.05 -7.85 -9.51
N GLN A 115 -13.23 -7.68 -8.47
CA GLN A 115 -13.56 -6.80 -7.35
C GLN A 115 -13.58 -5.32 -7.76
N ILE A 116 -12.61 -4.90 -8.60
CA ILE A 116 -12.59 -3.52 -9.12
C ILE A 116 -13.85 -3.25 -9.95
N TYR A 117 -14.22 -4.13 -10.89
CA TYR A 117 -15.45 -3.97 -11.69
C TYR A 117 -16.73 -3.97 -10.85
N SER A 118 -16.74 -4.68 -9.72
CA SER A 118 -17.87 -4.69 -8.78
C SER A 118 -18.15 -3.31 -8.20
N GLN A 119 -17.11 -2.56 -7.85
CA GLN A 119 -17.24 -1.24 -7.25
C GLN A 119 -17.22 -0.11 -8.28
N TYR A 120 -16.44 -0.28 -9.36
CA TYR A 120 -16.25 0.68 -10.44
C TYR A 120 -16.64 0.06 -11.80
N PRO A 121 -17.93 -0.13 -12.07
CA PRO A 121 -18.39 -0.90 -13.24
C PRO A 121 -18.03 -0.27 -14.59
N THR A 122 -17.70 1.02 -14.60
CA THR A 122 -17.34 1.78 -15.82
C THR A 122 -15.83 1.97 -15.99
N VAL A 123 -15.00 1.44 -15.09
CA VAL A 123 -13.54 1.49 -15.19
C VAL A 123 -13.08 0.70 -16.41
N GLN A 124 -12.04 1.19 -17.08
CA GLN A 124 -11.30 0.44 -18.09
C GLN A 124 -10.02 -0.09 -17.45
N ILE A 125 -9.84 -1.39 -17.49
CA ILE A 125 -8.68 -2.08 -16.94
C ILE A 125 -7.92 -2.72 -18.10
N TYR A 126 -6.62 -2.48 -18.16
CA TYR A 126 -5.74 -3.13 -19.13
C TYR A 126 -4.35 -3.36 -18.52
N GLU A 127 -3.69 -4.42 -18.95
CA GLU A 127 -2.31 -4.69 -18.56
C GLU A 127 -1.40 -3.61 -19.17
N ALA A 128 -0.58 -2.99 -18.34
CA ALA A 128 0.38 -1.99 -18.79
C ALA A 128 1.39 -2.66 -19.73
N LYS A 129 1.60 -2.08 -20.92
CA LYS A 129 2.55 -2.59 -21.91
C LYS A 129 3.99 -2.53 -21.43
N GLU A 130 4.30 -1.53 -20.63
CA GLU A 130 5.61 -1.28 -20.04
C GLU A 130 5.39 -0.90 -18.59
N ASP A 131 6.22 -1.43 -17.71
CA ASP A 131 6.25 -1.01 -16.31
C ASP A 131 7.00 0.33 -16.23
N TYR A 132 6.34 1.34 -15.72
CA TYR A 132 6.93 2.67 -15.56
C TYR A 132 8.22 2.65 -14.70
N ALA A 133 8.37 1.63 -13.84
CA ALA A 133 9.48 1.48 -12.92
C ALA A 133 10.70 0.76 -13.54
N GLU A 134 10.59 0.14 -14.73
CA GLU A 134 11.68 -0.66 -15.32
C GLU A 134 12.89 0.18 -15.74
N ASN A 135 12.70 1.42 -16.18
CA ASN A 135 13.76 2.23 -16.80
C ASN A 135 14.37 3.30 -15.86
N LEU A 136 14.50 2.98 -14.56
CA LEU A 136 15.08 3.90 -13.57
C LEU A 136 16.54 4.27 -13.83
N GLU A 137 17.33 3.36 -14.41
CA GLU A 137 18.76 3.55 -14.61
C GLU A 137 19.10 4.68 -15.60
N ASN A 138 18.15 5.08 -16.44
CA ASN A 138 18.33 6.14 -17.43
C ASN A 138 18.00 7.54 -16.88
N LYS A 139 17.61 7.68 -15.62
CA LYS A 139 17.34 8.96 -14.97
C LYS A 139 18.55 9.41 -14.14
N HIS A 140 18.88 10.69 -14.22
CA HIS A 140 20.07 11.23 -13.55
C HIS A 140 19.94 11.23 -12.03
N VAL A 141 18.74 11.53 -11.50
CA VAL A 141 18.46 11.59 -10.05
C VAL A 141 17.19 10.82 -9.74
N VAL A 142 17.30 9.82 -8.86
CA VAL A 142 16.18 9.10 -8.28
C VAL A 142 16.18 9.35 -6.78
N TYR A 143 15.21 10.10 -6.28
CA TYR A 143 15.11 10.45 -4.87
C TYR A 143 13.92 9.74 -4.24
N LEU A 144 14.19 8.89 -3.24
CA LEU A 144 13.18 8.06 -2.57
C LEU A 144 12.97 8.50 -1.12
N THR A 145 11.72 8.45 -0.68
CA THR A 145 11.36 8.55 0.74
C THR A 145 10.21 7.60 1.06
N GLU A 146 10.10 7.24 2.31
CA GLU A 146 8.99 6.47 2.84
C GLU A 146 8.16 7.35 3.78
N ILE A 147 6.90 7.05 3.89
CA ILE A 147 5.98 7.71 4.80
C ILE A 147 5.72 6.78 5.97
N ASP A 148 5.95 7.29 7.19
CA ASP A 148 5.70 6.60 8.44
C ASP A 148 4.62 7.28 9.26
N LEU A 149 4.05 6.57 10.23
CA LEU A 149 3.15 7.16 11.21
C LEU A 149 3.92 8.00 12.24
N ILE A 150 3.30 9.08 12.73
CA ILE A 150 3.86 9.94 13.79
C ILE A 150 3.73 9.26 15.15
N GLU A 151 2.57 8.64 15.40
CA GLU A 151 2.19 8.03 16.67
C GLU A 151 2.02 6.51 16.50
N ASN A 152 1.58 5.81 17.55
CA ASN A 152 1.32 4.38 17.52
C ASN A 152 0.23 4.01 16.50
N GLU A 153 0.40 2.91 15.80
CA GLU A 153 -0.52 2.41 14.77
C GLU A 153 -1.94 2.08 15.28
N ALA A 154 -2.13 1.96 16.61
CA ALA A 154 -3.47 1.82 17.18
C ALA A 154 -4.33 3.08 16.99
N LEU A 155 -3.72 4.26 16.86
CA LEU A 155 -4.43 5.51 16.64
C LEU A 155 -4.70 5.74 15.16
N PRO A 156 -5.94 6.17 14.79
CA PRO A 156 -6.26 6.46 13.41
C PRO A 156 -5.66 7.77 12.92
N ILE A 157 -5.41 7.83 11.60
CA ILE A 157 -5.22 9.08 10.87
C ILE A 157 -6.59 9.73 10.61
N LYS A 158 -6.60 10.94 10.04
CA LYS A 158 -7.82 11.59 9.55
C LYS A 158 -8.30 10.84 8.29
N THR A 159 -9.54 10.38 8.29
CA THR A 159 -10.18 9.65 7.18
C THR A 159 -11.03 10.56 6.31
N PHE A 160 -11.46 10.08 5.12
CA PHE A 160 -12.22 10.85 4.13
C PHE A 160 -13.48 11.51 4.70
N ASP A 161 -14.14 10.91 5.70
CA ASP A 161 -15.32 11.49 6.37
C ASP A 161 -15.02 12.83 7.06
N GLY A 162 -13.76 13.10 7.36
CA GLY A 162 -13.33 14.34 8.02
C GLY A 162 -12.89 15.43 7.03
N PHE A 163 -12.97 15.22 5.72
CA PHE A 163 -12.58 16.19 4.71
C PHE A 163 -13.80 16.82 4.06
N GLU A 164 -13.72 18.12 3.77
CA GLU A 164 -14.72 18.84 2.98
C GLU A 164 -14.50 18.66 1.47
N VAL A 165 -13.23 18.45 1.08
CA VAL A 165 -12.80 18.22 -0.30
C VAL A 165 -12.05 16.91 -0.33
N ASP A 166 -12.22 16.14 -1.40
CA ASP A 166 -11.52 14.89 -1.62
C ASP A 166 -10.00 15.01 -1.37
N PRO A 167 -9.43 14.21 -0.43
CA PRO A 167 -8.00 14.27 -0.12
C PRO A 167 -7.10 13.92 -1.31
N LEU A 168 -7.61 13.17 -2.30
CA LEU A 168 -6.89 12.85 -3.53
C LEU A 168 -6.57 14.10 -4.35
N ALA A 169 -7.45 15.12 -4.30
CA ALA A 169 -7.23 16.38 -5.02
C ALA A 169 -5.92 17.08 -4.61
N GLY A 170 -5.56 17.03 -3.32
CA GLY A 170 -4.29 17.57 -2.83
C GLY A 170 -3.07 16.80 -3.37
N ILE A 171 -3.17 15.47 -3.41
CA ILE A 171 -2.13 14.59 -3.94
C ILE A 171 -1.97 14.81 -5.45
N THR A 172 -3.03 14.64 -6.22
CA THR A 172 -3.00 14.77 -7.68
C THR A 172 -2.66 16.18 -8.13
N GLY A 173 -3.11 17.22 -7.39
CA GLY A 173 -2.74 18.61 -7.63
C GLY A 173 -1.25 18.89 -7.50
N THR A 174 -0.53 18.16 -6.64
CA THR A 174 0.93 18.24 -6.55
C THR A 174 1.59 17.54 -7.74
N LEU A 175 1.09 16.39 -8.16
CA LEU A 175 1.59 15.67 -9.33
C LEU A 175 1.37 16.45 -10.64
N ALA A 176 0.28 17.19 -10.74
CA ALA A 176 -0.05 18.00 -11.93
C ALA A 176 0.92 19.17 -12.18
N LYS A 177 1.69 19.59 -11.16
CA LYS A 177 2.69 20.66 -11.30
C LYS A 177 3.91 20.27 -12.13
N LEU A 178 4.04 18.99 -12.49
CA LEU A 178 5.10 18.49 -13.38
C LEU A 178 4.76 18.65 -14.87
N ASP A 179 3.64 19.27 -15.19
CA ASP A 179 3.25 19.49 -16.59
C ASP A 179 4.33 20.29 -17.35
N GLY A 180 4.68 19.80 -18.54
CA GLY A 180 5.73 20.39 -19.38
C GLY A 180 7.18 20.06 -18.97
N THR A 181 7.39 19.19 -17.98
CA THR A 181 8.71 18.68 -17.59
C THR A 181 8.87 17.21 -17.96
N ASN A 182 10.13 16.75 -18.04
CA ASN A 182 10.45 15.31 -18.16
C ASN A 182 10.53 14.60 -16.81
N ASP A 183 10.24 15.33 -15.74
CA ASP A 183 10.29 14.80 -14.38
C ASP A 183 9.11 13.86 -14.11
N GLN A 184 9.30 12.97 -13.17
CA GLN A 184 8.29 12.00 -12.77
C GLN A 184 8.14 11.96 -11.26
N ILE A 185 6.92 11.78 -10.80
CA ILE A 185 6.61 11.49 -9.39
C ILE A 185 5.80 10.21 -9.32
N TRP A 186 6.19 9.32 -8.42
CA TRP A 186 5.52 8.05 -8.20
C TRP A 186 5.16 7.87 -6.73
N ILE A 187 3.97 7.41 -6.49
CA ILE A 187 3.44 7.05 -5.17
C ILE A 187 3.10 5.57 -5.22
N GLN A 188 3.71 4.77 -4.36
CA GLN A 188 3.37 3.37 -4.15
C GLN A 188 2.77 3.17 -2.76
N VAL A 189 1.59 2.60 -2.69
CA VAL A 189 0.92 2.19 -1.47
C VAL A 189 0.85 0.67 -1.48
N LEU A 190 1.86 0.03 -0.91
CA LEU A 190 1.92 -1.41 -0.74
C LEU A 190 0.98 -1.81 0.40
N ALA A 191 0.10 -2.75 0.17
CA ALA A 191 -0.88 -3.18 1.15
C ALA A 191 -1.07 -4.69 1.11
N ARG A 192 -0.97 -5.34 2.28
CA ARG A 192 -1.31 -6.74 2.46
C ARG A 192 -2.30 -6.91 3.60
N PRO A 193 -3.33 -7.76 3.45
CA PRO A 193 -4.27 -7.99 4.52
C PRO A 193 -3.60 -8.63 5.72
N VAL A 194 -4.08 -8.32 6.90
CA VAL A 194 -3.61 -8.91 8.16
C VAL A 194 -4.77 -9.59 8.88
N ALA A 195 -4.46 -10.72 9.54
CA ALA A 195 -5.43 -11.40 10.37
C ALA A 195 -5.78 -10.58 11.61
N ASP A 196 -6.83 -10.94 12.31
CA ASP A 196 -7.37 -10.21 13.48
C ASP A 196 -6.40 -10.07 14.66
N ASP A 197 -5.23 -10.71 14.59
CA ASP A 197 -4.19 -10.57 15.60
C ASP A 197 -3.69 -9.12 15.81
N TRP A 198 -3.82 -8.25 14.83
CA TRP A 198 -3.48 -6.84 14.98
C TRP A 198 -4.37 -6.13 16.02
N HIS A 199 -5.61 -6.58 16.23
CA HIS A 199 -6.51 -6.09 17.27
C HIS A 199 -5.89 -6.26 18.67
N LYS A 200 -5.16 -7.36 18.91
CA LYS A 200 -4.46 -7.60 20.18
C LYS A 200 -3.45 -6.49 20.50
N LYS A 201 -2.72 -6.01 19.47
CA LYS A 201 -1.78 -4.88 19.65
C LYS A 201 -2.51 -3.59 19.99
N SER A 202 -3.67 -3.33 19.36
CA SER A 202 -4.52 -2.19 19.68
C SER A 202 -5.04 -2.27 21.12
N ASP A 203 -5.55 -3.44 21.54
CA ASP A 203 -6.00 -3.71 22.89
C ASP A 203 -4.91 -3.53 23.94
N GLU A 204 -3.70 -4.00 23.65
CA GLU A 204 -2.54 -3.80 24.53
C GLU A 204 -2.19 -2.33 24.68
N TRP A 205 -2.25 -1.56 23.60
CA TRP A 205 -2.03 -0.13 23.63
C TRP A 205 -3.11 0.54 24.49
N VAL A 206 -4.39 0.22 24.28
CA VAL A 206 -5.51 0.74 25.07
C VAL A 206 -5.33 0.41 26.57
N LYS A 207 -4.96 -0.85 26.90
CA LYS A 207 -4.67 -1.26 28.29
C LYS A 207 -3.52 -0.46 28.90
N LYS A 208 -2.46 -0.19 28.13
CA LYS A 208 -1.32 0.64 28.58
C LYS A 208 -1.77 2.07 28.88
N VAL A 209 -2.56 2.69 28.02
CA VAL A 209 -3.09 4.03 28.24
C VAL A 209 -4.02 4.08 29.45
N LYS A 210 -4.98 3.13 29.56
CA LYS A 210 -5.90 3.00 30.72
C LYS A 210 -5.14 2.80 32.04
N SER A 211 -3.97 2.12 32.02
CA SER A 211 -3.15 1.90 33.22
C SER A 211 -2.23 3.06 33.61
N GLY A 212 -2.22 4.15 32.81
CA GLY A 212 -1.35 5.31 33.06
C GLY A 212 0.14 5.04 32.85
N LYS A 213 0.52 3.84 32.37
CA LYS A 213 1.90 3.49 32.09
C LYS A 213 2.35 4.18 30.81
N LYS A 214 3.15 5.24 30.91
CA LYS A 214 3.83 5.85 29.78
C LYS A 214 4.69 4.77 29.08
N ALA A 215 4.67 4.75 27.74
CA ALA A 215 5.58 3.90 26.96
C ALA A 215 7.03 4.21 27.39
N PHE A 216 7.68 3.19 27.96
CA PHE A 216 9.04 3.31 28.45
C PHE A 216 9.98 3.31 27.24
N LYS A 217 10.42 4.49 26.81
CA LYS A 217 11.61 4.57 25.97
C LYS A 217 12.79 4.19 26.86
N ILE A 218 13.43 3.07 26.57
CA ILE A 218 14.68 2.66 27.22
C ILE A 218 15.74 3.70 26.80
N ASP A 219 15.87 4.75 27.58
CA ASP A 219 16.99 5.67 27.47
C ASP A 219 18.16 5.06 28.28
N TRP A 220 19.35 5.01 27.67
CA TRP A 220 20.56 4.48 28.32
C TRP A 220 20.83 5.12 29.70
N LYS A 221 20.43 6.37 29.89
CA LYS A 221 20.44 7.04 31.19
C LYS A 221 19.58 6.37 32.25
N TYR A 222 18.57 5.62 31.84
CA TYR A 222 17.69 4.87 32.74
C TYR A 222 18.32 3.59 33.26
N ILE A 223 19.16 2.93 32.44
CA ILE A 223 19.93 1.75 32.88
C ILE A 223 20.92 2.14 33.98
N LEU A 224 21.54 3.31 33.87
CA LEU A 224 22.42 3.85 34.91
C LEU A 224 21.64 4.18 36.20
N ARG A 225 20.42 4.72 36.12
CA ARG A 225 19.56 4.96 37.27
C ARG A 225 19.06 3.70 37.95
N ILE A 226 18.82 2.62 37.18
CA ILE A 226 18.45 1.30 37.76
C ILE A 226 19.62 0.70 38.51
N LEU A 227 20.85 0.88 38.05
CA LEU A 227 22.07 0.48 38.74
C LEU A 227 22.27 1.28 40.03
N GLU A 228 21.95 2.58 40.05
CA GLU A 228 21.94 3.41 41.27
C GLU A 228 20.81 3.01 42.22
N ALA A 229 19.62 2.71 41.74
CA ALA A 229 18.45 2.28 42.55
C ALA A 229 18.62 0.89 43.20
N LEU A 230 19.55 0.07 42.74
CA LEU A 230 19.89 -1.20 43.41
C LEU A 230 20.57 -0.98 44.79
N TRP A 231 21.03 0.23 45.07
CA TRP A 231 21.72 0.62 46.32
C TRP A 231 20.86 1.49 47.27
N THR A 232 19.66 1.93 46.83
CA THR A 232 18.73 2.68 47.67
C THR A 232 17.43 1.91 47.86
N PRO A 233 16.90 1.78 49.11
CA PRO A 233 15.63 1.11 49.35
C PRO A 233 14.49 1.88 48.68
N PRO A 234 13.49 1.20 48.11
CA PRO A 234 12.38 1.86 47.45
C PRO A 234 11.50 2.57 48.49
N GLU A 235 11.41 3.88 48.39
CA GLU A 235 10.31 4.63 49.02
C GLU A 235 9.02 4.24 48.32
N GLY A 236 8.02 3.79 49.07
CA GLY A 236 6.75 3.32 48.57
C GLY A 236 6.02 4.43 47.79
N SER A 237 6.01 4.33 46.47
CA SER A 237 5.10 5.14 45.65
C SER A 237 3.75 4.44 45.64
N GLU A 238 2.77 4.97 46.33
CA GLU A 238 1.36 4.65 46.09
C GLU A 238 1.05 4.96 44.62
N ASN A 239 0.92 3.88 43.84
CA ASN A 239 0.39 3.94 42.48
C ASN A 239 -1.12 4.26 42.56
N ALA A 240 -1.45 5.52 42.81
CA ALA A 240 -2.80 6.02 42.56
C ALA A 240 -3.10 5.79 41.08
N LYS A 241 -4.09 4.95 40.79
CA LYS A 241 -4.64 4.78 39.42
C LYS A 241 -5.12 6.17 38.96
N LYS A 242 -4.30 6.86 38.21
CA LYS A 242 -4.67 8.12 37.61
C LYS A 242 -5.76 7.84 36.55
N GLU A 243 -6.95 8.37 36.75
CA GLU A 243 -8.00 8.29 35.73
C GLU A 243 -7.48 8.86 34.41
N PRO A 244 -7.81 8.21 33.26
CA PRO A 244 -7.42 8.72 31.95
C PRO A 244 -7.93 10.15 31.74
N SER A 245 -7.09 11.03 31.23
CA SER A 245 -7.49 12.39 30.84
C SER A 245 -8.57 12.31 29.74
N ASP A 246 -9.36 13.38 29.56
CA ASP A 246 -10.37 13.42 28.48
C ASP A 246 -9.75 13.24 27.10
N ARG A 247 -8.51 13.70 26.91
CA ARG A 247 -7.72 13.40 25.72
C ARG A 247 -7.46 11.90 25.55
N ASP A 248 -7.10 11.22 26.62
CA ASP A 248 -6.83 9.78 26.59
C ASP A 248 -8.11 8.98 26.35
N LYS A 249 -9.24 9.40 26.93
CA LYS A 249 -10.57 8.79 26.66
C LYS A 249 -10.93 8.90 25.18
N THR A 250 -10.73 10.05 24.55
CA THR A 250 -10.96 10.26 23.12
C THR A 250 -10.04 9.36 22.27
N ARG A 251 -8.74 9.29 22.62
CA ARG A 251 -7.76 8.44 21.92
C ARG A 251 -8.14 6.97 22.03
N ILE A 252 -8.56 6.50 23.19
CA ILE A 252 -9.02 5.14 23.42
C ILE A 252 -10.23 4.83 22.57
N SER A 253 -11.26 5.70 22.60
CA SER A 253 -12.47 5.50 21.80
C SER A 253 -12.17 5.42 20.30
N LYS A 254 -11.27 6.28 19.80
CA LYS A 254 -10.87 6.26 18.39
C LYS A 254 -9.99 5.06 18.01
N ALA A 255 -9.18 4.55 18.91
CA ALA A 255 -8.43 3.31 18.70
C ALA A 255 -9.37 2.08 18.67
N GLU A 256 -10.35 2.04 19.57
CA GLU A 256 -11.38 1.00 19.58
C GLU A 256 -12.24 1.05 18.31
N GLU A 257 -12.63 2.25 17.83
CA GLU A 257 -13.34 2.44 16.56
C GLU A 257 -12.50 1.95 15.36
N LYS A 258 -11.22 2.32 15.28
CA LYS A 258 -10.31 1.84 14.23
C LYS A 258 -10.26 0.32 14.17
N ALA A 259 -10.23 -0.33 15.34
CA ALA A 259 -10.15 -1.78 15.48
C ALA A 259 -11.45 -2.52 15.11
N THR A 260 -12.55 -1.84 14.78
CA THR A 260 -13.78 -2.51 14.31
C THR A 260 -13.74 -2.86 12.83
N LYS A 261 -12.76 -2.36 12.07
CA LYS A 261 -12.66 -2.55 10.62
C LYS A 261 -11.52 -3.50 10.27
N LEU A 262 -11.56 -4.07 9.06
CA LEU A 262 -10.49 -4.90 8.52
C LEU A 262 -9.20 -4.12 8.41
N GLY A 263 -8.06 -4.76 8.72
CA GLY A 263 -6.75 -4.15 8.72
C GLY A 263 -5.86 -4.60 7.57
N TYR A 264 -4.98 -3.68 7.16
CA TYR A 264 -3.91 -3.94 6.22
C TYR A 264 -2.59 -3.50 6.82
N GLN A 265 -1.54 -4.28 6.62
CA GLN A 265 -0.19 -3.78 6.79
C GLN A 265 0.17 -3.00 5.53
N VAL A 266 0.59 -1.75 5.73
CA VAL A 266 0.78 -0.77 4.65
C VAL A 266 2.19 -0.22 4.69
N LYS A 267 2.78 0.01 3.52
CA LYS A 267 4.01 0.76 3.33
C LYS A 267 3.80 1.75 2.20
N ILE A 268 4.09 3.02 2.46
CA ILE A 268 3.93 4.09 1.48
C ILE A 268 5.31 4.56 1.05
N ARG A 269 5.58 4.54 -0.24
CA ARG A 269 6.83 4.98 -0.84
C ARG A 269 6.56 6.08 -1.84
N LEU A 270 7.40 7.09 -1.82
CA LEU A 270 7.39 8.21 -2.73
C LEU A 270 8.69 8.25 -3.51
N ALA A 271 8.62 8.42 -4.82
CA ALA A 271 9.78 8.59 -5.67
C ALA A 271 9.64 9.83 -6.53
N TYR A 272 10.72 10.57 -6.68
CA TYR A 272 10.88 11.59 -7.70
C TYR A 272 12.05 11.22 -8.61
N LEU A 273 11.85 11.45 -9.90
CA LEU A 273 12.85 11.20 -10.93
C LEU A 273 13.00 12.45 -11.78
N GLY A 274 14.22 12.96 -11.90
CA GLY A 274 14.52 14.16 -12.64
C GLY A 274 16.01 14.38 -12.83
N GLU A 275 16.39 15.58 -13.24
CA GLU A 275 17.79 15.92 -13.60
C GLU A 275 18.56 16.56 -12.43
N ASP A 276 17.86 17.16 -11.48
CA ASP A 276 18.45 17.99 -10.42
C ASP A 276 18.06 17.50 -9.01
N GLU A 277 19.05 17.35 -8.12
CA GLU A 277 18.85 16.86 -6.76
C GLU A 277 18.12 17.88 -5.86
N ASP A 278 18.40 19.18 -6.02
CA ASP A 278 17.76 20.20 -5.21
C ASP A 278 16.26 20.31 -5.56
N THR A 279 15.92 20.22 -6.84
CA THR A 279 14.52 20.10 -7.31
C THR A 279 13.89 18.83 -6.77
N ALA A 280 14.58 17.69 -6.81
CA ALA A 280 14.08 16.44 -6.27
C ALA A 280 13.72 16.54 -4.79
N ARG A 281 14.59 17.16 -4.01
CA ARG A 281 14.36 17.40 -2.57
C ARG A 281 13.12 18.25 -2.32
N LEU A 282 12.96 19.34 -3.07
CA LEU A 282 11.82 20.24 -2.95
C LEU A 282 10.50 19.57 -3.35
N GLN A 283 10.50 18.81 -4.43
CA GLN A 283 9.30 18.10 -4.90
C GLN A 283 8.87 16.99 -3.94
N ILE A 284 9.81 16.20 -3.41
CA ILE A 284 9.52 15.19 -2.39
C ILE A 284 9.04 15.86 -1.09
N GLN A 285 9.59 17.01 -0.71
CA GLN A 285 9.12 17.76 0.44
C GLN A 285 7.68 18.28 0.21
N ALA A 286 7.38 18.80 -0.97
CA ALA A 286 6.03 19.24 -1.34
C ALA A 286 5.04 18.07 -1.29
N LEU A 287 5.41 16.92 -1.91
CA LEU A 287 4.58 15.72 -1.91
C LEU A 287 4.35 15.18 -0.49
N THR A 288 5.40 15.10 0.33
CA THR A 288 5.28 14.73 1.75
C THR A 288 4.37 15.71 2.50
N GLY A 289 4.42 16.98 2.12
CA GLY A 289 3.54 18.03 2.65
C GLY A 289 2.06 17.72 2.43
N THR A 290 1.69 17.11 1.30
CA THR A 290 0.29 16.74 1.03
C THR A 290 -0.22 15.64 1.96
N PHE A 291 0.65 14.72 2.39
CA PHE A 291 0.26 13.68 3.35
C PHE A 291 -0.02 14.24 4.75
N LYS A 292 0.44 15.48 5.08
CA LYS A 292 0.10 16.12 6.36
C LYS A 292 -1.38 16.48 6.49
N GLN A 293 -2.15 16.51 5.39
CA GLN A 293 -3.60 16.70 5.45
C GLN A 293 -4.31 15.61 6.26
N PHE A 294 -3.72 14.39 6.31
CA PHE A 294 -4.23 13.27 7.10
C PHE A 294 -3.86 13.36 8.59
N ASN A 295 -3.11 14.38 9.01
CA ASN A 295 -2.68 14.53 10.40
C ASN A 295 -3.82 15.06 11.26
N SER A 296 -4.00 14.45 12.42
CA SER A 296 -4.92 14.90 13.45
C SER A 296 -4.14 15.24 14.72
N THR A 297 -4.38 16.42 15.28
CA THR A 297 -3.61 16.98 16.41
C THR A 297 -3.54 16.06 17.64
N ASN A 298 -4.58 15.24 17.86
CA ASN A 298 -4.70 14.39 19.04
C ASN A 298 -4.61 12.89 18.74
N LEU A 299 -4.57 12.51 17.48
CA LEU A 299 -4.57 11.11 17.04
C LEU A 299 -3.25 10.80 16.32
N ASN A 300 -3.33 10.36 15.06
CA ASN A 300 -2.16 10.02 14.28
C ASN A 300 -2.00 10.93 13.06
N GLY A 301 -0.99 10.67 12.27
CA GLY A 301 -0.68 11.34 11.04
C GLY A 301 0.59 10.80 10.41
N PHE A 302 1.03 11.42 9.33
CA PHE A 302 2.17 11.00 8.55
C PHE A 302 3.37 11.93 8.70
N LYS A 303 4.54 11.34 8.64
CA LYS A 303 5.85 12.01 8.54
C LYS A 303 6.70 11.31 7.50
N ALA A 304 7.59 12.04 6.84
CA ALA A 304 8.61 11.41 6.01
C ALA A 304 9.64 10.70 6.90
N SER A 305 10.08 9.54 6.45
CA SER A 305 11.30 8.91 6.91
C SER A 305 12.52 9.55 6.25
N ASN A 306 13.73 9.09 6.59
CA ASN A 306 14.94 9.59 5.96
C ASN A 306 14.92 9.29 4.45
N SER A 307 15.03 10.34 3.66
CA SER A 307 15.16 10.24 2.20
C SER A 307 16.54 9.71 1.83
N SER A 308 16.63 8.91 0.77
CA SER A 308 17.90 8.34 0.32
C SER A 308 17.95 8.14 -1.20
N LEU A 309 19.19 8.20 -1.72
CA LEU A 309 19.57 7.82 -3.09
C LEU A 309 20.09 6.36 -3.13
N ASP A 310 19.64 5.51 -2.22
CA ASP A 310 20.12 4.16 -2.02
C ASP A 310 19.65 3.22 -3.15
N LYS A 311 20.60 2.58 -3.83
CA LYS A 311 20.34 1.66 -4.95
C LYS A 311 19.52 0.43 -4.54
N ASP A 312 19.69 -0.07 -3.32
CA ASP A 312 18.91 -1.21 -2.84
C ASP A 312 17.45 -0.81 -2.64
N LYS A 313 17.17 0.39 -2.14
CA LYS A 313 15.82 0.92 -2.03
C LYS A 313 15.18 1.17 -3.40
N ILE A 314 15.97 1.59 -4.39
CA ILE A 314 15.49 1.73 -5.78
C ILE A 314 15.02 0.37 -6.31
N ARG A 315 15.82 -0.68 -6.13
CA ARG A 315 15.44 -2.03 -6.55
C ARG A 315 14.19 -2.53 -5.82
N ASP A 316 14.11 -2.31 -4.50
CA ASP A 316 12.93 -2.70 -3.72
C ASP A 316 11.68 -1.95 -4.17
N PHE A 317 11.83 -0.70 -4.62
CA PHE A 317 10.74 0.09 -5.21
C PHE A 317 10.30 -0.51 -6.55
N GLN A 318 11.24 -0.76 -7.47
CA GLN A 318 10.96 -1.34 -8.79
C GLN A 318 10.24 -2.69 -8.70
N SER A 319 10.72 -3.56 -7.82
CA SER A 319 10.20 -4.90 -7.63
C SER A 319 8.98 -4.96 -6.69
N ARG A 320 8.51 -3.82 -6.18
CA ARG A 320 7.43 -3.73 -5.18
C ARG A 320 7.65 -4.65 -3.99
N ILE A 321 8.88 -4.87 -3.58
CA ILE A 321 9.21 -5.75 -2.46
C ILE A 321 8.65 -5.15 -1.18
N PHE A 322 7.90 -5.97 -0.42
CA PHE A 322 7.30 -5.61 0.84
C PHE A 322 7.70 -6.61 1.93
N PHE A 323 8.68 -6.23 2.75
CA PHE A 323 9.04 -6.97 3.96
C PHE A 323 8.06 -6.66 5.12
N ASP A 324 8.40 -7.13 6.32
CA ASP A 324 7.55 -7.00 7.52
C ASP A 324 7.68 -5.62 8.23
N ASP A 325 8.01 -4.57 7.50
CA ASP A 325 8.38 -3.24 8.01
C ASP A 325 7.32 -2.15 7.75
N GLY A 326 6.07 -2.53 7.54
CA GLY A 326 4.93 -1.62 7.39
C GLY A 326 4.21 -1.31 8.71
N PHE A 327 3.22 -0.43 8.65
CA PHE A 327 2.31 -0.09 9.73
C PHE A 327 0.87 -0.46 9.41
N ILE A 328 0.00 -0.53 10.43
CA ILE A 328 -1.39 -0.95 10.23
C ILE A 328 -2.29 0.25 9.96
N LEU A 329 -3.00 0.17 8.83
CA LEU A 329 -4.17 1.00 8.51
C LEU A 329 -5.40 0.11 8.37
N ASN A 330 -6.57 0.62 8.73
CA ASN A 330 -7.81 -0.04 8.37
C ASN A 330 -8.26 0.33 6.95
N ILE A 331 -9.29 -0.35 6.45
CA ILE A 331 -9.79 -0.15 5.07
C ILE A 331 -10.24 1.29 4.81
N GLN A 332 -10.80 2.00 5.79
CA GLN A 332 -11.24 3.38 5.65
C GLN A 332 -10.06 4.36 5.55
N GLU A 333 -9.03 4.14 6.38
CA GLU A 333 -7.80 4.93 6.33
C GLU A 333 -7.07 4.72 5.00
N LEU A 334 -7.01 3.47 4.52
CA LEU A 334 -6.37 3.14 3.26
C LEU A 334 -7.15 3.72 2.07
N ALA A 335 -8.50 3.64 2.08
CA ALA A 335 -9.37 4.26 1.07
C ALA A 335 -9.21 5.79 1.02
N SER A 336 -8.90 6.43 2.16
CA SER A 336 -8.65 7.88 2.23
C SER A 336 -7.37 8.27 1.49
N ILE A 337 -6.38 7.36 1.43
CA ILE A 337 -5.08 7.62 0.79
C ILE A 337 -5.13 7.28 -0.70
N TRP A 338 -5.80 6.18 -1.03
CA TRP A 338 -5.91 5.71 -2.40
C TRP A 338 -7.33 5.29 -2.75
N HIS A 339 -7.87 5.90 -3.76
CA HIS A 339 -9.13 5.57 -4.43
C HIS A 339 -9.08 6.08 -5.86
N LEU A 340 -10.01 5.65 -6.71
CA LEU A 340 -10.09 6.17 -8.06
C LEU A 340 -10.78 7.53 -8.06
N PRO A 341 -10.32 8.49 -8.88
CA PRO A 341 -10.83 9.86 -8.87
C PRO A 341 -12.32 9.88 -9.30
N HIS A 342 -13.10 10.70 -8.62
CA HIS A 342 -14.50 10.94 -8.96
C HIS A 342 -14.70 12.39 -9.48
N THR A 343 -15.95 12.73 -9.80
CA THR A 343 -16.31 14.01 -10.44
C THR A 343 -15.83 15.27 -9.70
N ASN A 344 -15.59 15.19 -8.38
CA ASN A 344 -15.12 16.32 -7.58
C ASN A 344 -13.58 16.52 -7.64
N VAL A 345 -12.85 15.59 -8.24
CA VAL A 345 -11.41 15.72 -8.45
C VAL A 345 -11.17 16.45 -9.79
N GLU A 346 -11.04 17.77 -9.74
CA GLU A 346 -10.86 18.63 -10.92
C GLU A 346 -9.39 18.82 -11.29
N THR A 347 -8.52 17.89 -10.95
CA THR A 347 -7.08 17.98 -11.26
C THR A 347 -6.85 17.84 -12.76
N PRO A 348 -6.08 18.73 -13.40
CA PRO A 348 -5.68 18.58 -14.78
C PRO A 348 -4.74 17.37 -14.95
N ASN A 349 -4.62 16.91 -16.19
CA ASN A 349 -3.65 15.88 -16.59
C ASN A 349 -3.90 14.45 -16.02
N ILE A 350 -5.00 14.22 -15.31
CA ILE A 350 -5.45 12.86 -15.03
C ILE A 350 -5.86 12.19 -16.35
N VAL A 351 -5.34 11.00 -16.61
CA VAL A 351 -5.71 10.19 -17.77
C VAL A 351 -7.06 9.53 -17.49
N TRP A 352 -8.09 10.09 -18.15
CA TRP A 352 -9.45 9.58 -18.06
C TRP A 352 -9.75 8.61 -19.18
N ALA A 353 -10.63 7.64 -18.93
CA ALA A 353 -11.14 6.79 -19.99
C ALA A 353 -11.81 7.62 -21.09
N SER A 354 -11.42 7.38 -22.33
CA SER A 354 -11.91 8.14 -23.49
C SER A 354 -13.38 7.87 -23.83
N SER A 355 -13.92 6.73 -23.40
CA SER A 355 -15.29 6.32 -23.66
C SER A 355 -15.83 5.48 -22.49
N LYS A 356 -17.16 5.49 -22.33
CA LYS A 356 -17.82 4.51 -21.44
C LYS A 356 -17.89 3.18 -22.17
N THR A 357 -17.40 2.13 -21.54
CA THR A 357 -17.67 0.75 -21.97
C THR A 357 -19.05 0.33 -21.47
N ALA A 358 -19.83 -0.32 -22.32
CA ALA A 358 -21.12 -0.87 -21.99
C ALA A 358 -21.15 -2.36 -22.28
N GLU A 359 -21.96 -3.07 -21.51
CA GLU A 359 -22.19 -4.49 -21.76
C GLU A 359 -22.79 -4.68 -23.16
N PRO A 360 -22.29 -5.64 -23.95
CA PRO A 360 -22.88 -5.96 -25.24
C PRO A 360 -24.36 -6.35 -25.06
N PRO A 361 -25.24 -6.00 -26.02
CA PRO A 361 -26.64 -6.40 -25.95
C PRO A 361 -26.77 -7.92 -25.79
N SER A 362 -27.65 -8.38 -24.89
CA SER A 362 -27.83 -9.79 -24.59
C SER A 362 -28.25 -10.66 -25.81
N LYS A 363 -28.77 -10.00 -26.84
CA LYS A 363 -29.18 -10.67 -28.11
C LYS A 363 -28.12 -10.51 -29.22
N LEU A 364 -26.93 -10.01 -28.93
CA LEU A 364 -25.86 -9.90 -29.91
C LEU A 364 -25.48 -11.31 -30.39
N PRO A 365 -25.51 -11.61 -31.72
CA PRO A 365 -25.05 -12.89 -32.22
C PRO A 365 -23.56 -13.03 -32.03
N ILE A 366 -23.10 -13.91 -31.14
CA ILE A 366 -21.71 -14.17 -30.83
C ILE A 366 -21.31 -15.55 -31.36
N ILE A 367 -20.05 -15.70 -31.76
CA ILE A 367 -19.44 -16.97 -32.11
C ILE A 367 -19.12 -17.72 -30.81
N THR A 368 -19.68 -18.92 -30.67
CA THR A 368 -19.59 -19.72 -29.46
C THR A 368 -18.67 -20.92 -29.57
N GLY A 369 -18.23 -21.28 -30.79
CA GLY A 369 -17.53 -22.53 -31.08
C GLY A 369 -18.47 -23.68 -31.44
N ASP A 370 -19.79 -23.51 -31.28
CA ASP A 370 -20.78 -24.45 -31.76
C ASP A 370 -21.04 -24.24 -33.27
N ARG A 371 -20.59 -25.21 -34.08
CA ARG A 371 -20.63 -25.10 -35.53
C ARG A 371 -22.05 -24.88 -36.09
N ALA A 372 -23.06 -25.54 -35.53
CA ALA A 372 -24.44 -25.41 -35.97
C ALA A 372 -25.02 -24.01 -35.71
N HIS A 373 -24.62 -23.38 -34.64
CA HIS A 373 -24.98 -22.00 -34.28
C HIS A 373 -24.19 -20.99 -35.10
N ASP A 374 -22.88 -21.19 -35.21
CA ASP A 374 -21.94 -20.23 -35.77
C ASP A 374 -22.03 -20.11 -37.28
N GLU A 375 -22.43 -21.20 -37.99
CA GLU A 375 -22.69 -21.19 -39.45
C GLU A 375 -23.76 -20.18 -39.87
N ASN A 376 -24.64 -19.79 -38.98
CA ASN A 376 -25.68 -18.80 -39.22
C ASN A 376 -25.25 -17.35 -38.95
N ILE A 377 -24.02 -17.13 -38.48
CA ILE A 377 -23.50 -15.82 -38.15
C ILE A 377 -22.42 -15.38 -39.13
N SER A 378 -22.54 -14.20 -39.69
CA SER A 378 -21.48 -13.53 -40.43
C SER A 378 -20.73 -12.64 -39.47
N ALA A 379 -19.58 -13.08 -38.98
CA ALA A 379 -18.77 -12.34 -38.02
C ALA A 379 -18.06 -11.16 -38.70
N PHE A 380 -18.01 -10.00 -38.02
CA PHE A 380 -17.32 -8.81 -38.52
C PHE A 380 -16.68 -7.95 -37.41
N GLY A 381 -16.82 -8.34 -36.14
CA GLY A 381 -16.22 -7.57 -35.05
C GLY A 381 -15.91 -8.41 -33.82
N LEU A 382 -15.20 -7.78 -32.88
CA LEU A 382 -14.91 -8.31 -31.57
C LEU A 382 -15.53 -7.37 -30.52
N THR A 383 -16.22 -7.93 -29.54
CA THR A 383 -16.56 -7.18 -28.34
C THR A 383 -15.30 -7.02 -27.49
N ASN A 384 -15.19 -5.94 -26.74
CA ASN A 384 -14.19 -5.76 -25.72
C ASN A 384 -14.88 -5.18 -24.49
N PHE A 385 -15.37 -6.07 -23.63
CA PHE A 385 -16.02 -5.68 -22.40
C PHE A 385 -15.44 -6.46 -21.23
N ARG A 386 -14.86 -5.73 -20.27
CA ARG A 386 -14.21 -6.30 -19.06
C ARG A 386 -13.15 -7.36 -19.41
N GLY A 387 -12.31 -7.11 -20.44
CA GLY A 387 -11.27 -8.03 -20.87
C GLY A 387 -11.79 -9.29 -21.61
N ILE A 388 -13.11 -9.46 -21.71
CA ILE A 388 -13.71 -10.59 -22.43
C ILE A 388 -13.98 -10.18 -23.88
N ASN A 389 -13.32 -10.87 -24.80
CA ASN A 389 -13.46 -10.66 -26.22
C ASN A 389 -14.31 -11.77 -26.84
N HIS A 390 -15.48 -11.41 -27.32
CA HIS A 390 -16.30 -12.32 -28.13
C HIS A 390 -16.34 -11.84 -29.57
N GLN A 391 -16.13 -12.75 -30.51
CA GLN A 391 -16.36 -12.48 -31.91
C GLN A 391 -17.88 -12.42 -32.13
N PHE A 392 -18.36 -11.33 -32.71
CA PHE A 392 -19.78 -11.12 -32.96
C PHE A 392 -20.06 -10.79 -34.43
N GLY A 393 -21.32 -10.93 -34.84
CA GLY A 393 -21.70 -10.69 -36.19
C GLY A 393 -23.20 -10.42 -36.34
N MET A 394 -23.66 -10.56 -37.57
CA MET A 394 -25.03 -10.48 -37.98
C MET A 394 -25.54 -11.86 -38.41
N LEU A 395 -26.77 -12.20 -38.08
CA LEU A 395 -27.40 -13.42 -38.60
C LEU A 395 -27.48 -13.34 -40.12
N ARG A 396 -27.13 -14.42 -40.84
CA ARG A 396 -27.13 -14.46 -42.29
C ARG A 396 -28.50 -14.11 -42.91
N ARG A 397 -29.61 -14.55 -42.25
CA ARG A 397 -30.96 -14.21 -42.66
C ARG A 397 -31.27 -12.69 -42.57
N ASP A 398 -30.63 -11.99 -41.67
CA ASP A 398 -30.87 -10.55 -41.51
C ASP A 398 -30.00 -9.72 -42.47
N ARG A 399 -28.82 -10.24 -42.83
CA ARG A 399 -27.95 -9.67 -43.86
C ARG A 399 -28.59 -9.62 -45.24
N SER A 400 -29.47 -10.61 -45.58
CA SER A 400 -30.15 -10.65 -46.86
C SER A 400 -31.33 -9.72 -46.98
N ARG A 401 -31.67 -8.98 -45.90
CA ARG A 401 -32.79 -8.00 -45.86
C ARG A 401 -32.33 -6.56 -46.08
N HIS A 402 -31.04 -6.35 -46.10
CA HIS A 402 -30.38 -5.07 -46.34
C HIS A 402 -29.29 -5.28 -47.41
#